data_914ffc9029b1822968f38fd65ea17211
#
_entry.id   914ffc9029b1822968f38fd65ea17211
#
_cell.length_a   1.000
_cell.length_b   1.000
_cell.length_c   1.000
_cell.angle_alpha   90.00
_cell.angle_beta   90.00
_cell.angle_gamma   90.00
#
_symmetry.space_group_name_H-M   'P 1'
#
loop_
_entity.id
_entity.type
_entity.pdbx_description
1 polymer ?
#
loop_
_entity_poly.entity_id
_entity_poly.type
_entity_poly.pdbx_seq_one_letter_code
_entity_poly.pdbx_strand_id
1 'polypeptide(L)'
;MKKASAGWGQAGQQAEQHYLVEPRHLAGGGDLGHVTEFLRASGWQDRSPRAGVPVIFDSPDRTVRIGYDPYTQPGGWTIRGTATGQQDAWHATLGKQVPVEIVAGFTDALTRPRSAHAPNVWEPLQQHGWDTEQGQHVTVMSPDGNAFVQFHQGERGQAYWWAAAQTEHGPAWNAVFTPTTPMHLVQAFTTALSDPQPVMRPRGHVPPTLRVRTTSVSVLPSQLSAWQQARVTAARAATWARTSWASTRPRKNPTGPYATAGGARTRR
;
A
#
# COMPACT_ATOMS: atom_id res chain seq x y z
N MET A 1 -46.27 17.96 -35.49
CA MET A 1 -45.61 16.78 -34.86
C MET A 1 -44.30 17.22 -34.27
N LYS A 2 -44.22 17.40 -32.91
CA LYS A 2 -42.96 17.71 -32.20
C LYS A 2 -42.30 16.39 -31.81
N LYS A 3 -41.11 16.10 -32.34
CA LYS A 3 -40.27 14.99 -31.90
C LYS A 3 -39.77 15.28 -30.50
N ALA A 4 -40.12 14.43 -29.55
CA ALA A 4 -39.54 14.40 -28.21
C ALA A 4 -38.08 14.02 -28.34
N SER A 5 -37.18 14.89 -27.90
CA SER A 5 -35.78 14.59 -27.70
C SER A 5 -35.66 13.66 -26.48
N ALA A 6 -35.33 12.41 -26.72
CA ALA A 6 -35.05 11.45 -25.68
C ALA A 6 -33.76 11.93 -24.91
N GLY A 7 -33.94 12.13 -23.62
CA GLY A 7 -32.87 12.61 -22.74
C GLY A 7 -31.75 11.60 -22.60
N TRP A 8 -30.59 11.94 -23.14
CA TRP A 8 -29.32 11.24 -23.00
C TRP A 8 -28.56 11.76 -21.75
N GLY A 9 -29.19 11.83 -20.59
CA GLY A 9 -28.59 12.49 -19.44
C GLY A 9 -28.77 11.83 -18.07
N GLN A 10 -29.48 10.70 -17.98
CA GLN A 10 -29.84 10.17 -16.65
C GLN A 10 -29.21 8.83 -16.24
N ALA A 11 -28.43 8.16 -17.09
CA ALA A 11 -27.82 6.88 -16.75
C ALA A 11 -26.70 6.99 -15.68
N GLY A 12 -26.16 8.19 -15.42
CA GLY A 12 -25.08 8.44 -14.43
C GLY A 12 -25.55 8.89 -13.05
N GLN A 13 -26.86 8.97 -12.80
CA GLN A 13 -27.41 9.51 -11.54
C GLN A 13 -28.18 8.47 -10.70
N GLN A 14 -28.25 7.22 -11.10
CA GLN A 14 -28.83 6.19 -10.24
C GLN A 14 -27.86 5.81 -9.14
N ALA A 15 -28.34 5.89 -7.90
CA ALA A 15 -27.55 5.42 -6.75
C ALA A 15 -27.35 3.91 -6.84
N GLU A 16 -26.11 3.48 -6.68
CA GLU A 16 -25.73 2.08 -6.63
C GLU A 16 -25.75 1.58 -5.20
N GLN A 17 -26.19 0.34 -5.01
CA GLN A 17 -26.18 -0.30 -3.71
C GLN A 17 -24.77 -0.80 -3.39
N HIS A 18 -24.20 -0.28 -2.32
CA HIS A 18 -22.94 -0.70 -1.72
C HIS A 18 -23.15 -1.15 -0.28
N TYR A 19 -22.14 -1.77 0.28
CA TYR A 19 -22.13 -2.22 1.66
C TYR A 19 -20.88 -1.68 2.37
N LEU A 20 -21.07 -1.12 3.55
CA LEU A 20 -20.01 -0.90 4.50
C LEU A 20 -19.76 -2.23 5.21
N VAL A 21 -18.54 -2.74 5.11
CA VAL A 21 -18.13 -4.05 5.61
C VAL A 21 -17.13 -3.88 6.75
N GLU A 22 -17.39 -4.51 7.87
CA GLU A 22 -16.53 -4.58 9.05
C GLU A 22 -16.52 -6.00 9.65
N PRO A 23 -15.40 -6.44 10.23
CA PRO A 23 -14.14 -5.73 10.35
C PRO A 23 -13.40 -5.66 9.01
N ARG A 24 -12.53 -4.63 8.86
CA ARG A 24 -11.78 -4.38 7.63
C ARG A 24 -10.99 -5.60 7.15
N HIS A 25 -10.32 -6.30 8.05
CA HIS A 25 -9.47 -7.45 7.70
C HIS A 25 -10.23 -8.64 7.07
N LEU A 26 -11.55 -8.67 7.15
CA LEU A 26 -12.38 -9.68 6.49
C LEU A 26 -13.16 -9.16 5.27
N ALA A 27 -12.92 -7.94 4.83
CA ALA A 27 -13.72 -7.31 3.78
C ALA A 27 -13.37 -7.75 2.35
N GLY A 28 -12.43 -8.68 2.17
CA GLY A 28 -12.01 -9.17 0.85
C GLY A 28 -11.14 -8.19 0.06
N GLY A 29 -10.60 -8.64 -1.08
CA GLY A 29 -9.57 -7.94 -1.85
C GLY A 29 -9.91 -6.52 -2.29
N GLY A 30 -11.13 -6.28 -2.81
CA GLY A 30 -11.54 -4.95 -3.26
C GLY A 30 -11.03 -4.57 -4.66
N ASP A 31 -11.13 -3.28 -5.01
CA ASP A 31 -10.76 -2.75 -6.33
C ASP A 31 -9.27 -2.40 -6.39
N LEU A 32 -8.53 -3.04 -7.29
CA LEU A 32 -7.10 -2.78 -7.53
C LEU A 32 -6.80 -1.33 -7.90
N GLY A 33 -7.74 -0.62 -8.53
CA GLY A 33 -7.64 0.80 -8.86
C GLY A 33 -7.26 1.64 -7.65
N HIS A 34 -7.73 1.25 -6.47
CA HIS A 34 -7.38 1.93 -5.22
C HIS A 34 -5.87 2.03 -4.96
N VAL A 35 -5.09 1.02 -5.32
CA VAL A 35 -3.62 1.02 -5.22
C VAL A 35 -2.98 1.54 -6.51
N THR A 36 -3.40 1.04 -7.67
CA THR A 36 -2.70 1.29 -8.94
C THR A 36 -2.80 2.74 -9.41
N GLU A 37 -3.94 3.39 -9.22
CA GLU A 37 -4.10 4.81 -9.57
C GLU A 37 -3.28 5.73 -8.67
N PHE A 38 -3.19 5.40 -7.39
CA PHE A 38 -2.32 6.12 -6.46
C PHE A 38 -0.84 5.98 -6.83
N LEU A 39 -0.38 4.79 -7.19
CA LEU A 39 1.00 4.56 -7.63
C LEU A 39 1.30 5.38 -8.89
N ARG A 40 0.41 5.37 -9.90
CA ARG A 40 0.56 6.21 -11.11
C ARG A 40 0.62 7.70 -10.74
N ALA A 41 -0.27 8.17 -9.88
CA ALA A 41 -0.31 9.55 -9.42
C ALA A 41 0.96 9.95 -8.64
N SER A 42 1.59 8.98 -7.96
CA SER A 42 2.83 9.15 -7.21
C SER A 42 4.10 9.07 -8.09
N GLY A 43 3.94 8.93 -9.42
CA GLY A 43 5.05 8.90 -10.37
C GLY A 43 5.69 7.53 -10.57
N TRP A 44 5.05 6.45 -10.10
CA TRP A 44 5.51 5.10 -10.36
C TRP A 44 5.31 4.73 -11.83
N GLN A 45 6.24 3.97 -12.38
CA GLN A 45 6.21 3.55 -13.77
C GLN A 45 5.40 2.26 -13.93
N ASP A 46 4.30 2.33 -14.67
CA ASP A 46 3.51 1.15 -15.01
C ASP A 46 4.25 0.32 -16.07
N ARG A 47 4.57 -0.92 -15.71
CA ARG A 47 5.23 -1.92 -16.53
C ARG A 47 4.32 -3.10 -16.87
N SER A 48 3.04 -2.97 -16.57
CA SER A 48 2.05 -4.02 -16.82
C SER A 48 1.97 -4.35 -18.31
N PRO A 49 1.77 -5.60 -18.69
CA PRO A 49 1.50 -5.97 -20.08
C PRO A 49 0.18 -5.36 -20.54
N ARG A 50 0.01 -5.19 -21.86
CA ARG A 50 -1.22 -4.64 -22.44
C ARG A 50 -2.49 -5.42 -22.08
N ALA A 51 -2.36 -6.71 -21.80
CA ALA A 51 -3.45 -7.56 -21.34
C ALA A 51 -3.93 -7.26 -19.90
N GLY A 52 -3.27 -6.33 -19.18
CA GLY A 52 -3.67 -5.84 -17.88
C GLY A 52 -3.26 -6.72 -16.69
N VAL A 53 -2.84 -7.96 -16.89
CA VAL A 53 -2.41 -8.89 -15.82
C VAL A 53 -1.17 -9.66 -16.28
N PRO A 54 -0.13 -9.82 -15.44
CA PRO A 54 0.03 -9.25 -14.10
C PRO A 54 0.17 -7.72 -14.09
N VAL A 55 -0.23 -7.07 -13.01
CA VAL A 55 0.03 -5.64 -12.80
C VAL A 55 1.43 -5.46 -12.24
N ILE A 56 2.24 -4.56 -12.82
CA ILE A 56 3.62 -4.34 -12.40
C ILE A 56 3.92 -2.83 -12.36
N PHE A 57 4.47 -2.37 -11.24
CA PHE A 57 4.94 -0.99 -11.05
C PHE A 57 6.37 -0.95 -10.55
N ASP A 58 7.17 -0.05 -11.12
CA ASP A 58 8.50 0.29 -10.61
C ASP A 58 8.47 1.68 -9.96
N SER A 59 9.13 1.82 -8.80
CA SER A 59 9.33 3.13 -8.18
C SER A 59 10.13 4.07 -9.08
N PRO A 60 10.00 5.40 -8.90
CA PRO A 60 10.74 6.37 -9.72
C PRO A 60 12.26 6.17 -9.71
N ASP A 61 12.82 5.75 -8.59
CA ASP A 61 14.25 5.44 -8.39
C ASP A 61 14.62 3.99 -8.74
N ARG A 62 13.63 3.16 -9.13
CA ARG A 62 13.77 1.74 -9.46
C ARG A 62 14.28 0.86 -8.32
N THR A 63 14.20 1.32 -7.09
CA THR A 63 14.62 0.53 -5.92
C THR A 63 13.53 -0.41 -5.43
N VAL A 64 12.26 -0.15 -5.78
CA VAL A 64 11.12 -0.98 -5.37
C VAL A 64 10.29 -1.37 -6.59
N ARG A 65 9.90 -2.64 -6.64
CA ARG A 65 8.93 -3.18 -7.59
C ARG A 65 7.73 -3.74 -6.86
N ILE A 66 6.54 -3.41 -7.35
CA ILE A 66 5.25 -3.94 -6.89
C ILE A 66 4.65 -4.74 -8.02
N GLY A 67 4.21 -5.96 -7.74
CA GLY A 67 3.49 -6.83 -8.67
C GLY A 67 2.18 -7.32 -8.06
N TYR A 68 1.16 -7.52 -8.89
CA TYR A 68 -0.05 -8.24 -8.53
C TYR A 68 -0.38 -9.28 -9.60
N ASP A 69 -0.52 -10.52 -9.19
CA ASP A 69 -0.93 -11.62 -10.06
C ASP A 69 -1.93 -12.52 -9.31
N PRO A 70 -3.21 -12.54 -9.73
CA PRO A 70 -4.22 -13.36 -9.08
C PRO A 70 -4.16 -14.84 -9.50
N TYR A 71 -3.41 -15.19 -10.54
CA TYR A 71 -3.38 -16.52 -11.16
C TYR A 71 -2.23 -17.39 -10.71
N THR A 72 -1.17 -16.80 -10.15
CA THR A 72 -0.05 -17.56 -9.57
C THR A 72 -0.43 -18.21 -8.24
N GLN A 73 0.34 -19.20 -7.80
CA GLN A 73 0.16 -19.85 -6.49
C GLN A 73 1.34 -19.47 -5.57
N PRO A 74 1.08 -18.86 -4.41
CA PRO A 74 -0.16 -18.22 -3.95
C PRO A 74 -0.37 -16.90 -4.68
N GLY A 75 -1.56 -16.63 -5.24
CA GLY A 75 -1.86 -15.39 -5.95
C GLY A 75 -1.89 -14.18 -5.02
N GLY A 76 -1.66 -12.98 -5.59
CA GLY A 76 -1.76 -11.74 -4.84
C GLY A 76 -0.62 -10.75 -5.15
N TRP A 77 -0.28 -9.96 -4.15
CA TRP A 77 0.72 -8.90 -4.25
C TRP A 77 2.12 -9.41 -3.89
N THR A 78 3.10 -8.99 -4.66
CA THR A 78 4.52 -9.18 -4.39
C THR A 78 5.21 -7.82 -4.42
N ILE A 79 5.89 -7.45 -3.34
CA ILE A 79 6.60 -6.19 -3.24
C ILE A 79 8.05 -6.51 -2.91
N ARG A 80 8.99 -5.97 -3.70
CA ARG A 80 10.42 -6.23 -3.55
C ARG A 80 11.20 -4.94 -3.54
N GLY A 81 12.03 -4.76 -2.52
CA GLY A 81 13.05 -3.72 -2.47
C GLY A 81 14.41 -4.30 -2.78
N THR A 82 15.18 -3.62 -3.64
CA THR A 82 16.56 -3.99 -3.95
C THR A 82 17.48 -3.53 -2.83
N ALA A 83 18.60 -4.22 -2.64
CA ALA A 83 19.63 -3.75 -1.73
C ALA A 83 20.18 -2.38 -2.18
N THR A 84 20.43 -1.52 -1.21
CA THR A 84 21.09 -0.22 -1.38
C THR A 84 22.24 -0.14 -0.41
N GLY A 85 23.11 0.88 -0.49
CA GLY A 85 24.24 1.03 0.45
C GLY A 85 23.81 1.21 1.92
N GLN A 86 22.54 1.41 2.20
CA GLN A 86 22.00 1.64 3.55
C GLN A 86 20.93 0.64 3.98
N GLN A 87 20.50 -0.27 3.11
CA GLN A 87 19.41 -1.19 3.36
C GLN A 87 19.58 -2.48 2.56
N ASP A 88 19.41 -3.61 3.22
CA ASP A 88 19.38 -4.93 2.60
C ASP A 88 18.17 -5.09 1.69
N ALA A 89 18.27 -6.01 0.75
CA ALA A 89 17.12 -6.41 -0.05
C ALA A 89 16.03 -6.99 0.86
N TRP A 90 14.79 -6.68 0.52
CA TRP A 90 13.62 -7.14 1.26
C TRP A 90 12.48 -7.54 0.33
N HIS A 91 11.55 -8.29 0.89
CA HIS A 91 10.45 -8.83 0.13
C HIS A 91 9.21 -8.97 1.02
N ALA A 92 8.05 -8.64 0.45
CA ALA A 92 6.75 -8.83 1.06
C ALA A 92 5.79 -9.52 0.07
N THR A 93 4.99 -10.45 0.57
CA THR A 93 3.89 -11.07 -0.16
C THR A 93 2.59 -10.85 0.60
N LEU A 94 1.54 -10.46 -0.11
CA LEU A 94 0.20 -10.31 0.45
C LEU A 94 -0.78 -11.07 -0.46
N GLY A 95 -1.55 -11.97 0.14
CA GLY A 95 -2.53 -12.78 -0.58
C GLY A 95 -3.56 -11.94 -1.35
N LYS A 96 -4.14 -12.49 -2.39
CA LYS A 96 -5.11 -11.79 -3.27
C LYS A 96 -6.36 -11.27 -2.56
N GLN A 97 -6.70 -11.85 -1.40
CA GLN A 97 -7.85 -11.46 -0.61
C GLN A 97 -7.53 -10.47 0.51
N VAL A 98 -6.26 -10.04 0.65
CA VAL A 98 -5.93 -8.92 1.54
C VAL A 98 -6.67 -7.68 1.04
N PRO A 99 -7.47 -7.02 1.89
CA PRO A 99 -8.19 -5.81 1.50
C PRO A 99 -7.27 -4.76 0.91
N VAL A 100 -7.65 -4.20 -0.23
CA VAL A 100 -6.80 -3.21 -0.95
C VAL A 100 -6.49 -1.98 -0.11
N GLU A 101 -7.32 -1.66 0.89
CA GLU A 101 -7.09 -0.57 1.84
C GLU A 101 -5.89 -0.87 2.74
N ILE A 102 -5.69 -2.14 3.10
CA ILE A 102 -4.52 -2.59 3.87
C ILE A 102 -3.27 -2.58 2.98
N VAL A 103 -3.40 -3.07 1.75
CA VAL A 103 -2.32 -2.99 0.74
C VAL A 103 -1.94 -1.53 0.49
N ALA A 104 -2.94 -0.64 0.36
CA ALA A 104 -2.73 0.79 0.18
C ALA A 104 -1.96 1.41 1.34
N GLY A 105 -2.28 1.06 2.58
CA GLY A 105 -1.53 1.51 3.75
C GLY A 105 -0.04 1.23 3.63
N PHE A 106 0.31 0.01 3.24
CA PHE A 106 1.71 -0.39 3.00
C PHE A 106 2.33 0.35 1.81
N THR A 107 1.66 0.40 0.66
CA THR A 107 2.21 1.00 -0.57
C THR A 107 2.30 2.52 -0.51
N ASP A 108 1.37 3.19 0.16
CA ASP A 108 1.41 4.63 0.37
C ASP A 108 2.62 5.04 1.21
N ALA A 109 3.01 4.22 2.19
CA ALA A 109 4.18 4.47 3.02
C ALA A 109 5.50 4.44 2.23
N LEU A 110 5.55 3.74 1.08
CA LEU A 110 6.69 3.78 0.16
C LEU A 110 6.90 5.16 -0.49
N THR A 111 5.84 5.97 -0.59
CA THR A 111 5.87 7.28 -1.24
C THR A 111 6.01 8.44 -0.26
N ARG A 112 5.81 8.19 1.04
CA ARG A 112 5.84 9.21 2.07
C ARG A 112 7.25 9.40 2.65
N PRO A 113 7.61 10.61 3.13
CA PRO A 113 8.79 10.80 3.94
C PRO A 113 8.72 9.90 5.19
N ARG A 114 9.87 9.37 5.58
CA ARG A 114 9.97 8.61 6.84
C ARG A 114 9.74 9.52 8.03
N SER A 115 9.02 9.04 9.04
CA SER A 115 8.91 9.72 10.32
C SER A 115 10.28 9.82 10.98
N ALA A 116 10.49 10.90 11.76
CA ALA A 116 11.66 11.03 12.63
C ALA A 116 11.61 10.09 13.84
N HIS A 117 10.42 9.58 14.19
CA HIS A 117 10.25 8.64 15.29
C HIS A 117 10.56 7.21 14.84
N ALA A 118 11.14 6.44 15.76
CA ALA A 118 11.35 5.00 15.53
C ALA A 118 9.99 4.30 15.31
N PRO A 119 9.87 3.47 14.27
CA PRO A 119 8.63 2.77 14.00
C PRO A 119 8.35 1.73 15.08
N ASN A 120 7.10 1.66 15.54
CA ASN A 120 6.60 0.63 16.43
C ASN A 120 5.45 -0.12 15.76
N VAL A 121 5.71 -1.35 15.34
CA VAL A 121 4.74 -2.18 14.60
C VAL A 121 3.52 -2.55 15.44
N TRP A 122 3.69 -2.69 16.74
CA TRP A 122 2.65 -3.15 17.65
C TRP A 122 1.72 -2.04 18.13
N GLU A 123 2.21 -0.81 18.19
CA GLU A 123 1.48 0.34 18.72
C GLU A 123 0.11 0.57 18.05
N PRO A 124 -0.01 0.57 16.70
CA PRO A 124 -1.33 0.75 16.06
C PRO A 124 -2.32 -0.35 16.41
N LEU A 125 -1.84 -1.58 16.56
CA LEU A 125 -2.68 -2.72 16.95
C LEU A 125 -3.21 -2.53 18.38
N GLN A 126 -2.32 -2.24 19.32
CA GLN A 126 -2.66 -2.03 20.74
C GLN A 126 -3.62 -0.83 20.92
N GLN A 127 -3.42 0.27 20.18
CA GLN A 127 -4.32 1.43 20.19
C GLN A 127 -5.75 1.09 19.78
N HIS A 128 -5.94 0.04 18.98
CA HIS A 128 -7.25 -0.46 18.54
C HIS A 128 -7.70 -1.73 19.26
N GLY A 129 -7.14 -1.99 20.46
CA GLY A 129 -7.61 -3.05 21.34
C GLY A 129 -7.23 -4.47 20.89
N TRP A 130 -6.17 -4.61 20.10
CA TRP A 130 -5.62 -5.92 19.80
C TRP A 130 -4.81 -6.43 20.99
N ASP A 131 -5.01 -7.68 21.37
CA ASP A 131 -4.39 -8.30 22.54
C ASP A 131 -3.08 -9.00 22.18
N THR A 132 -2.06 -8.82 23.04
CA THR A 132 -0.78 -9.49 22.90
C THR A 132 -0.77 -10.81 23.61
N GLU A 133 -0.62 -11.90 22.87
CA GLU A 133 -0.38 -13.23 23.41
C GLU A 133 1.13 -13.47 23.53
N GLN A 134 1.58 -13.78 24.75
CA GLN A 134 2.95 -14.16 25.02
C GLN A 134 3.09 -15.68 24.92
N GLY A 135 3.84 -16.14 23.94
CA GLY A 135 4.16 -17.54 23.70
C GLY A 135 5.59 -17.69 23.22
N GLN A 136 5.86 -18.73 22.45
CA GLN A 136 7.15 -18.92 21.76
C GLN A 136 7.46 -17.76 20.81
N HIS A 137 6.45 -17.08 20.29
CA HIS A 137 6.53 -15.92 19.43
C HIS A 137 5.61 -14.81 19.94
N VAL A 138 5.98 -13.56 19.68
CA VAL A 138 5.08 -12.43 19.98
C VAL A 138 3.98 -12.43 18.93
N THR A 139 2.75 -12.69 19.37
CA THR A 139 1.55 -12.67 18.53
C THR A 139 0.58 -11.63 19.07
N VAL A 140 0.02 -10.82 18.17
CA VAL A 140 -1.02 -9.85 18.51
C VAL A 140 -2.28 -10.19 17.73
N MET A 141 -3.36 -10.44 18.47
CA MET A 141 -4.65 -10.92 17.97
C MET A 141 -5.68 -9.81 17.92
N SER A 142 -6.50 -9.79 16.87
CA SER A 142 -7.63 -8.85 16.76
C SER A 142 -8.70 -9.10 17.84
N PRO A 143 -9.47 -8.06 18.24
CA PRO A 143 -10.52 -8.19 19.26
C PRO A 143 -11.59 -9.23 18.93
N ASP A 144 -11.81 -9.51 17.66
CA ASP A 144 -12.75 -10.52 17.17
C ASP A 144 -12.13 -11.91 17.01
N GLY A 145 -10.81 -12.06 17.27
CA GLY A 145 -10.07 -13.30 17.17
C GLY A 145 -9.87 -13.82 15.72
N ASN A 146 -10.17 -13.00 14.72
CA ASN A 146 -10.18 -13.44 13.32
C ASN A 146 -8.93 -13.04 12.52
N ALA A 147 -8.07 -12.19 13.08
CA ALA A 147 -6.80 -11.79 12.46
C ALA A 147 -5.69 -11.72 13.50
N PHE A 148 -4.46 -11.93 13.04
CA PHE A 148 -3.28 -11.78 13.89
C PHE A 148 -2.09 -11.21 13.13
N VAL A 149 -1.15 -10.68 13.90
CA VAL A 149 0.19 -10.32 13.45
C VAL A 149 1.21 -10.96 14.37
N GLN A 150 2.20 -11.61 13.81
CA GLN A 150 3.23 -12.35 14.54
C GLN A 150 4.63 -12.00 13.99
N PHE A 151 5.60 -11.85 14.90
CA PHE A 151 7.00 -11.90 14.52
C PHE A 151 7.56 -13.28 14.88
N HIS A 152 7.82 -14.06 13.86
CA HIS A 152 8.36 -15.41 13.99
C HIS A 152 9.90 -15.35 14.02
N GLN A 153 10.48 -16.01 15.03
CA GLN A 153 11.91 -16.30 15.12
C GLN A 153 12.11 -17.81 15.19
N GLY A 154 12.68 -18.37 14.15
CA GLY A 154 12.97 -19.81 14.08
C GLY A 154 14.35 -20.14 14.64
N GLU A 155 14.57 -21.40 15.01
CA GLU A 155 15.80 -21.94 15.63
C GLU A 155 17.06 -21.78 14.76
N ARG A 156 16.93 -21.62 13.45
CA ARG A 156 18.05 -21.46 12.49
C ARG A 156 18.28 -20.02 12.07
N GLY A 157 17.83 -19.02 12.88
CA GLY A 157 17.94 -17.61 12.53
C GLY A 157 16.99 -17.13 11.44
N GLN A 158 16.04 -17.99 11.04
CA GLN A 158 14.96 -17.57 10.13
C GLN A 158 14.00 -16.67 10.91
N ALA A 159 13.86 -15.45 10.47
CA ALA A 159 12.89 -14.53 11.04
C ALA A 159 11.99 -13.98 9.93
N TYR A 160 10.73 -13.72 10.25
CA TYR A 160 9.80 -13.05 9.35
C TYR A 160 8.59 -12.50 10.11
N TRP A 161 7.96 -11.50 9.52
CA TRP A 161 6.66 -11.05 9.96
C TRP A 161 5.59 -11.85 9.22
N TRP A 162 4.59 -12.27 9.96
CA TRP A 162 3.46 -12.99 9.43
C TRP A 162 2.17 -12.37 9.94
N ALA A 163 1.25 -12.06 9.03
CA ALA A 163 -0.10 -11.64 9.34
C ALA A 163 -1.08 -12.51 8.57
N ALA A 164 -2.22 -12.81 9.18
CA ALA A 164 -3.26 -13.57 8.51
C ALA A 164 -4.64 -13.20 9.06
N ALA A 165 -5.67 -13.46 8.26
CA ALA A 165 -7.04 -13.47 8.70
C ALA A 165 -7.72 -14.78 8.32
N GLN A 166 -8.71 -15.18 9.10
CA GLN A 166 -9.44 -16.43 8.95
C GLN A 166 -10.95 -16.23 9.09
N THR A 167 -11.68 -17.05 8.37
CA THR A 167 -13.14 -17.16 8.47
C THR A 167 -13.52 -18.53 9.03
N GLU A 168 -14.80 -18.80 9.19
CA GLU A 168 -15.32 -20.13 9.50
C GLU A 168 -15.00 -21.17 8.43
N HIS A 169 -14.67 -20.73 7.21
CA HIS A 169 -14.32 -21.60 6.08
C HIS A 169 -12.80 -21.84 5.96
N GLY A 170 -12.00 -21.32 6.88
CA GLY A 170 -10.55 -21.42 6.90
C GLY A 170 -9.84 -20.09 6.59
N PRO A 171 -8.56 -20.15 6.18
CA PRO A 171 -7.76 -18.96 5.92
C PRO A 171 -8.37 -18.07 4.83
N ALA A 172 -8.62 -16.79 5.17
CA ALA A 172 -9.08 -15.80 4.20
C ALA A 172 -7.89 -15.27 3.37
N TRP A 173 -6.82 -14.89 4.05
CA TRP A 173 -5.58 -14.42 3.42
C TRP A 173 -4.40 -14.53 4.40
N ASN A 174 -3.19 -14.41 3.85
CA ASN A 174 -1.96 -14.25 4.61
C ASN A 174 -1.09 -13.14 4.00
N ALA A 175 -0.19 -12.61 4.81
CA ALA A 175 0.86 -11.69 4.40
C ALA A 175 2.17 -12.06 5.12
N VAL A 176 3.27 -12.06 4.38
CA VAL A 176 4.60 -12.39 4.91
C VAL A 176 5.59 -11.31 4.49
N PHE A 177 6.41 -10.87 5.45
CA PHE A 177 7.46 -9.88 5.20
C PHE A 177 8.80 -10.43 5.69
N THR A 178 9.86 -10.26 4.89
CA THR A 178 11.21 -10.61 5.33
C THR A 178 11.63 -9.76 6.53
N PRO A 179 12.55 -10.21 7.37
CA PRO A 179 13.00 -9.45 8.54
C PRO A 179 13.71 -8.14 8.17
N THR A 180 14.23 -8.08 6.95
CA THR A 180 14.86 -6.89 6.36
C THR A 180 13.86 -5.86 5.81
N THR A 181 12.55 -6.19 5.81
CA THR A 181 11.51 -5.23 5.40
C THR A 181 11.54 -4.02 6.32
N PRO A 182 11.59 -2.79 5.78
CA PRO A 182 11.64 -1.59 6.61
C PRO A 182 10.49 -1.53 7.61
N MET A 183 10.80 -1.40 8.88
CA MET A 183 9.83 -1.46 9.98
C MET A 183 8.70 -0.44 9.83
N HIS A 184 8.96 0.74 9.25
CA HIS A 184 7.90 1.74 9.00
C HIS A 184 6.85 1.26 7.98
N LEU A 185 7.23 0.35 7.06
CA LEU A 185 6.29 -0.25 6.10
C LEU A 185 5.42 -1.31 6.79
N VAL A 186 6.02 -2.12 7.66
CA VAL A 186 5.29 -3.10 8.48
C VAL A 186 4.34 -2.38 9.42
N GLN A 187 4.78 -1.27 10.06
CA GLN A 187 3.91 -0.43 10.88
C GLN A 187 2.76 0.17 10.07
N ALA A 188 3.01 0.65 8.86
CA ALA A 188 1.95 1.19 8.00
C ALA A 188 0.92 0.11 7.61
N PHE A 189 1.39 -1.13 7.39
CA PHE A 189 0.52 -2.28 7.19
C PHE A 189 -0.35 -2.54 8.44
N THR A 190 0.24 -2.61 9.63
CA THR A 190 -0.51 -2.87 10.88
C THR A 190 -1.45 -1.72 11.22
N THR A 191 -1.09 -0.47 10.93
CA THR A 191 -1.99 0.69 11.07
C THR A 191 -3.23 0.54 10.18
N ALA A 192 -3.04 0.16 8.91
CA ALA A 192 -4.16 -0.04 8.00
C ALA A 192 -4.99 -1.29 8.34
N LEU A 193 -4.34 -2.34 8.86
CA LEU A 193 -4.98 -3.58 9.28
C LEU A 193 -5.90 -3.37 10.48
N SER A 194 -5.44 -2.61 11.47
CA SER A 194 -6.17 -2.37 12.72
C SER A 194 -7.16 -1.21 12.65
N ASP A 195 -7.21 -0.44 11.54
CA ASP A 195 -8.14 0.67 11.41
C ASP A 195 -9.60 0.17 11.49
N PRO A 196 -10.38 0.63 12.50
CA PRO A 196 -11.74 0.17 12.74
C PRO A 196 -12.77 0.68 11.72
N GLN A 197 -12.38 1.62 10.84
CA GLN A 197 -13.31 2.17 9.87
C GLN A 197 -13.77 1.10 8.88
N PRO A 198 -15.08 0.95 8.66
CA PRO A 198 -15.60 0.01 7.68
C PRO A 198 -15.13 0.38 6.27
N VAL A 199 -15.05 -0.62 5.41
CA VAL A 199 -14.70 -0.42 4.02
C VAL A 199 -15.89 -0.67 3.10
N MET A 200 -15.95 0.07 2.00
CA MET A 200 -17.05 -0.03 1.06
C MET A 200 -16.81 -1.14 0.04
N ARG A 201 -17.83 -1.96 -0.18
CA ARG A 201 -17.81 -3.01 -1.22
C ARG A 201 -19.08 -2.90 -2.07
N PRO A 202 -18.98 -3.02 -3.41
CA PRO A 202 -20.17 -3.09 -4.25
C PRO A 202 -20.96 -4.37 -3.98
N ARG A 203 -22.22 -4.38 -4.32
CA ARG A 203 -23.06 -5.56 -4.23
C ARG A 203 -22.42 -6.74 -4.97
N GLY A 204 -22.35 -7.91 -4.34
CA GLY A 204 -21.74 -9.12 -4.91
C GLY A 204 -20.23 -9.25 -4.67
N HIS A 205 -19.58 -8.25 -4.04
CA HIS A 205 -18.16 -8.31 -3.67
C HIS A 205 -17.94 -8.43 -2.15
N VAL A 206 -19.02 -8.53 -1.39
CA VAL A 206 -18.94 -8.82 0.05
C VAL A 206 -18.56 -10.29 0.23
N PRO A 207 -17.53 -10.62 1.04
CA PRO A 207 -17.16 -12.00 1.30
C PRO A 207 -18.31 -12.80 1.93
N PRO A 208 -18.51 -14.06 1.52
CA PRO A 208 -19.57 -14.91 2.06
C PRO A 208 -19.15 -15.54 3.39
N THR A 209 -19.07 -14.74 4.44
CA THR A 209 -18.71 -15.18 5.81
C THR A 209 -19.66 -14.58 6.83
N LEU A 210 -19.97 -15.32 7.87
CA LEU A 210 -20.79 -14.86 8.99
C LEU A 210 -20.05 -13.91 9.95
N ARG A 211 -18.73 -13.79 9.78
CA ARG A 211 -17.86 -13.00 10.64
C ARG A 211 -17.77 -11.51 10.24
N VAL A 212 -18.44 -11.12 9.16
CA VAL A 212 -18.53 -9.70 8.75
C VAL A 212 -19.90 -9.15 9.10
N ARG A 213 -19.92 -7.88 9.52
CA ARG A 213 -21.13 -7.06 9.60
C ARG A 213 -21.21 -6.18 8.38
N THR A 214 -22.40 -6.02 7.85
CA THR A 214 -22.64 -5.21 6.65
C THR A 214 -23.75 -4.21 6.89
N THR A 215 -23.52 -2.95 6.49
CA THR A 215 -24.54 -1.91 6.48
C THR A 215 -24.75 -1.48 5.04
N SER A 216 -25.98 -1.60 4.56
CA SER A 216 -26.35 -1.20 3.20
C SER A 216 -26.34 0.33 3.08
N VAL A 217 -25.70 0.83 2.02
CA VAL A 217 -25.65 2.26 1.68
C VAL A 217 -25.91 2.45 0.20
N SER A 218 -26.64 3.52 -0.13
CA SER A 218 -26.86 3.93 -1.51
C SER A 218 -25.89 5.05 -1.83
N VAL A 219 -25.05 4.88 -2.84
CA VAL A 219 -24.00 5.82 -3.19
C VAL A 219 -24.11 6.24 -4.64
N LEU A 220 -24.00 7.52 -4.92
CA LEU A 220 -23.93 8.00 -6.31
C LEU A 220 -22.54 7.70 -6.90
N PRO A 221 -22.45 7.26 -8.15
CA PRO A 221 -21.16 7.03 -8.83
C PRO A 221 -20.23 8.25 -8.78
N SER A 222 -20.80 9.47 -8.80
CA SER A 222 -20.05 10.71 -8.66
C SER A 222 -19.38 10.88 -7.27
N GLN A 223 -20.00 10.36 -6.21
CA GLN A 223 -19.43 10.40 -4.86
C GLN A 223 -18.28 9.41 -4.71
N LEU A 224 -18.43 8.20 -5.28
CA LEU A 224 -17.36 7.20 -5.32
C LEU A 224 -16.14 7.73 -6.08
N SER A 225 -16.37 8.27 -7.28
CA SER A 225 -15.28 8.84 -8.08
C SER A 225 -14.63 10.04 -7.40
N ALA A 226 -15.38 10.91 -6.75
CA ALA A 226 -14.84 12.06 -6.05
C ALA A 226 -13.93 11.66 -4.89
N TRP A 227 -14.31 10.64 -4.12
CA TRP A 227 -13.48 10.13 -3.01
C TRP A 227 -12.17 9.49 -3.49
N GLN A 228 -12.23 8.66 -4.54
CA GLN A 228 -11.04 8.09 -5.17
C GLN A 228 -10.15 9.20 -5.78
N GLN A 229 -10.74 10.15 -6.48
CA GLN A 229 -10.03 11.28 -7.10
C GLN A 229 -9.37 12.18 -6.08
N ALA A 230 -9.95 12.42 -4.91
CA ALA A 230 -9.33 13.24 -3.86
C ALA A 230 -7.97 12.67 -3.43
N ARG A 231 -7.89 11.35 -3.21
CA ARG A 231 -6.65 10.67 -2.84
C ARG A 231 -5.61 10.74 -3.98
N VAL A 232 -6.02 10.48 -5.21
CA VAL A 232 -5.17 10.56 -6.41
C VAL A 232 -4.69 11.99 -6.66
N THR A 233 -5.54 12.99 -6.49
CA THR A 233 -5.20 14.41 -6.65
C THR A 233 -4.18 14.85 -5.59
N ALA A 234 -4.35 14.45 -4.35
CA ALA A 234 -3.38 14.72 -3.28
C ALA A 234 -2.01 14.09 -3.59
N ALA A 235 -1.98 12.85 -4.11
CA ALA A 235 -0.75 12.20 -4.52
C ALA A 235 -0.05 12.92 -5.68
N ARG A 236 -0.80 13.37 -6.68
CA ARG A 236 -0.28 14.18 -7.80
C ARG A 236 0.31 15.51 -7.32
N ALA A 237 -0.39 16.21 -6.44
CA ALA A 237 0.08 17.47 -5.88
C ALA A 237 1.39 17.28 -5.09
N ALA A 238 1.48 16.23 -4.26
CA ALA A 238 2.68 15.89 -3.51
C ALA A 238 3.86 15.52 -4.43
N THR A 239 3.60 14.82 -5.51
CA THR A 239 4.62 14.44 -6.50
C THR A 239 5.12 15.68 -7.25
N TRP A 240 4.21 16.53 -7.69
CA TRP A 240 4.56 17.79 -8.36
C TRP A 240 5.38 18.71 -7.45
N ALA A 241 5.00 18.87 -6.19
CA ALA A 241 5.77 19.64 -5.22
C ALA A 241 7.21 19.11 -5.09
N ARG A 242 7.40 17.78 -4.95
CA ARG A 242 8.74 17.18 -4.87
C ARG A 242 9.60 17.45 -6.09
N THR A 243 9.05 17.33 -7.29
CA THR A 243 9.78 17.58 -8.55
C THR A 243 10.13 19.06 -8.73
N SER A 244 9.24 19.98 -8.37
CA SER A 244 9.47 21.42 -8.41
C SER A 244 10.61 21.85 -7.45
N TRP A 245 10.63 21.32 -6.23
CA TRP A 245 11.69 21.58 -5.27
C TRP A 245 13.06 21.01 -5.70
N ALA A 246 13.07 19.87 -6.40
CA ALA A 246 14.30 19.28 -6.94
C ALA A 246 14.89 20.13 -8.08
N SER A 247 14.05 20.77 -8.89
CA SER A 247 14.48 21.63 -10.01
C SER A 247 14.95 23.02 -9.57
N THR A 248 14.52 23.51 -8.40
CA THR A 248 14.91 24.83 -7.86
C THR A 248 16.18 24.82 -7.02
N ARG A 249 16.76 23.65 -6.73
CA ARG A 249 18.07 23.58 -6.06
C ARG A 249 19.14 24.11 -7.02
N PRO A 250 19.89 25.20 -6.67
CA PRO A 250 20.97 25.70 -7.51
C PRO A 250 22.00 24.58 -7.69
N ARG A 251 22.32 24.28 -8.95
CA ARG A 251 23.43 23.39 -9.30
C ARG A 251 24.67 23.98 -8.63
N LYS A 252 25.22 23.30 -7.62
CA LYS A 252 26.57 23.62 -7.14
C LYS A 252 27.49 23.45 -8.34
N ASN A 253 27.95 24.56 -8.93
CA ASN A 253 29.03 24.52 -9.88
C ASN A 253 30.24 23.90 -9.16
N PRO A 254 30.91 22.89 -9.74
CA PRO A 254 32.18 22.45 -9.22
C PRO A 254 33.19 23.57 -9.43
N THR A 255 33.46 24.34 -8.39
CA THR A 255 34.62 25.22 -8.31
C THR A 255 35.86 24.34 -8.25
N GLY A 256 36.41 24.02 -9.41
CA GLY A 256 37.72 23.41 -9.49
C GLY A 256 38.81 24.46 -9.16
N PRO A 257 39.72 24.16 -8.25
CA PRO A 257 40.92 24.98 -8.05
C PRO A 257 41.96 24.59 -9.12
N TYR A 258 42.01 25.31 -10.19
CA TYR A 258 43.21 25.35 -11.00
C TYR A 258 44.16 26.35 -10.35
N ALA A 259 45.00 25.90 -9.42
CA ALA A 259 46.18 26.59 -8.99
C ALA A 259 47.29 26.28 -10.04
N THR A 260 47.55 27.20 -10.91
CA THR A 260 48.74 27.24 -11.74
C THR A 260 49.93 27.61 -10.87
N ALA A 261 50.76 26.63 -10.53
CA ALA A 261 52.06 26.87 -9.95
C ALA A 261 53.01 27.39 -11.04
N GLY A 262 53.22 28.70 -11.06
CA GLY A 262 54.25 29.35 -11.88
C GLY A 262 55.65 29.02 -11.29
N GLY A 263 56.42 28.25 -12.05
CA GLY A 263 57.84 28.00 -11.75
C GLY A 263 58.72 29.23 -11.97
N ALA A 264 59.31 29.74 -10.91
CA ALA A 264 60.44 30.69 -11.00
C ALA A 264 61.72 29.91 -11.13
N ARG A 265 62.35 29.96 -12.31
CA ARG A 265 63.77 29.61 -12.54
C ARG A 265 64.63 30.73 -11.99
N THR A 266 65.47 30.49 -10.99
CA THR A 266 66.65 31.31 -10.69
C THR A 266 67.91 30.60 -11.13
N ARG A 267 68.63 31.25 -12.04
CA ARG A 267 70.05 30.92 -12.37
C ARG A 267 70.95 31.43 -11.26
N ARG A 268 71.78 30.56 -10.76
CA ARG A 268 73.26 30.73 -10.67
C ARG A 268 73.88 29.38 -10.25
#